data_4fda7273a09bf968f75502d391ab4f85
#
_entry.id   4fda7273a09bf968f75502d391ab4f85
#
_cell.length_a   1.000
_cell.length_b   1.000
_cell.length_c   1.000
_cell.angle_alpha   90.00
_cell.angle_beta   90.00
_cell.angle_gamma   90.00
#
_symmetry.space_group_name_H-M   'P 1'
#
loop_
_entity.id
_entity.type
_entity.pdbx_description
1 polymer ?
#
loop_
_entity_poly.entity_id
_entity_poly.type
_entity_poly.pdbx_seq_one_letter_code
_entity_poly.pdbx_strand_id
1 'polypeptide(L)'
;MIKLIIFDLDGVLVDARELHYNALNTALESIDKKYVIEREEHLSTYDGLSTKKKLNLLTKNKKLPKKLHDKVWELKQQMTLKIIDGFSVDDRIRGILRSFKSEGYIISCATNSIRETAKLQLIRKGFFEYIDFMYSNQDVKNPKPNSEMYLRCMIKAEVNPNETLIVEDSDVGRKGAISSGAVLCSVKDTNDVTYDRIKKYIQESSNEEIKPKWQGGKMNVLIPMAGAGKRFEEMGYSFPKPLIDVNGKPMIQVVVDSLNI
;
A
#
# COMPACT_ATOMS: atom_id res chain seq x y z
N MET A 1 -10.16 4.16 19.49
CA MET A 1 -9.94 5.53 18.94
C MET A 1 -8.78 5.47 17.94
N ILE A 2 -8.93 6.06 16.75
CA ILE A 2 -7.87 6.10 15.73
C ILE A 2 -6.66 6.89 16.25
N LYS A 3 -5.47 6.35 16.00
CA LYS A 3 -4.17 6.95 16.35
C LYS A 3 -3.27 7.12 15.12
N LEU A 4 -3.40 6.23 14.13
CA LEU A 4 -2.63 6.21 12.89
C LEU A 4 -3.53 6.47 11.69
N ILE A 5 -3.11 7.39 10.83
CA ILE A 5 -3.72 7.61 9.51
C ILE A 5 -2.67 7.24 8.45
N ILE A 6 -2.99 6.27 7.62
CA ILE A 6 -2.15 5.82 6.51
C ILE A 6 -2.74 6.36 5.22
N PHE A 7 -2.01 7.16 4.50
CA PHE A 7 -2.40 7.64 3.17
C PHE A 7 -1.70 6.83 2.08
N ASP A 8 -2.46 6.43 1.06
CA ASP A 8 -1.82 6.14 -0.22
C ASP A 8 -1.25 7.44 -0.83
N LEU A 9 -0.38 7.31 -1.82
CA LEU A 9 0.25 8.45 -2.47
C LEU A 9 -0.47 8.83 -3.77
N ASP A 10 -0.45 7.92 -4.74
CA ASP A 10 -0.85 8.16 -6.12
C ASP A 10 -2.39 8.08 -6.25
N GLY A 11 -3.07 9.22 -6.43
CA GLY A 11 -4.53 9.33 -6.47
C GLY A 11 -5.16 9.75 -5.13
N VAL A 12 -4.37 9.75 -4.03
CA VAL A 12 -4.81 10.20 -2.71
C VAL A 12 -4.11 11.51 -2.32
N LEU A 13 -2.81 11.49 -2.08
CA LEU A 13 -2.04 12.70 -1.77
C LEU A 13 -1.62 13.46 -3.02
N VAL A 14 -1.33 12.75 -4.10
CA VAL A 14 -0.84 13.34 -5.36
C VAL A 14 -1.68 12.83 -6.52
N ASP A 15 -2.18 13.71 -7.37
CA ASP A 15 -2.77 13.29 -8.65
C ASP A 15 -1.65 12.86 -9.59
N ALA A 16 -1.37 11.56 -9.58
CA ALA A 16 -0.28 10.96 -10.33
C ALA A 16 -0.72 10.20 -11.59
N ARG A 17 -2.02 10.24 -11.94
CA ARG A 17 -2.53 9.52 -13.12
C ARG A 17 -1.87 10.02 -14.39
N GLU A 18 -1.90 11.34 -14.61
CA GLU A 18 -1.25 11.98 -15.75
C GLU A 18 0.28 11.81 -15.72
N LEU A 19 0.89 11.90 -14.54
CA LEU A 19 2.32 11.68 -14.35
C LEU A 19 2.75 10.33 -14.93
N HIS A 20 2.09 9.25 -14.50
CA HIS A 20 2.46 7.90 -14.91
C HIS A 20 2.14 7.60 -16.37
N TYR A 21 1.05 8.16 -16.91
CA TYR A 21 0.70 8.07 -18.32
C TYR A 21 1.72 8.78 -19.19
N ASN A 22 2.00 10.05 -18.89
CA ASN A 22 2.93 10.87 -19.68
C ASN A 22 4.36 10.31 -19.63
N ALA A 23 4.85 9.94 -18.42
CA ALA A 23 6.19 9.39 -18.27
C ALA A 23 6.38 8.08 -19.07
N LEU A 24 5.38 7.20 -19.07
CA LEU A 24 5.43 5.95 -19.84
C LEU A 24 5.39 6.24 -21.35
N ASN A 25 4.49 7.09 -21.81
CA ASN A 25 4.37 7.39 -23.23
C ASN A 25 5.58 8.13 -23.80
N THR A 26 6.16 9.07 -23.06
CA THR A 26 7.43 9.70 -23.44
C THR A 26 8.55 8.67 -23.58
N ALA A 27 8.63 7.71 -22.65
CA ALA A 27 9.60 6.63 -22.73
C ALA A 27 9.36 5.71 -23.93
N LEU A 28 8.11 5.38 -24.23
CA LEU A 28 7.75 4.54 -25.38
C LEU A 28 8.00 5.26 -26.71
N GLU A 29 7.63 6.54 -26.80
CA GLU A 29 7.84 7.36 -27.99
C GLU A 29 9.33 7.52 -28.32
N SER A 30 10.20 7.62 -27.33
CA SER A 30 11.66 7.66 -27.53
C SER A 30 12.24 6.36 -28.10
N ILE A 31 11.50 5.25 -28.04
CA ILE A 31 11.86 3.98 -28.67
C ILE A 31 11.26 3.91 -30.07
N ASP A 32 9.93 4.07 -30.19
CA ASP A 32 9.19 4.08 -31.46
C ASP A 32 7.74 4.52 -31.19
N LYS A 33 7.23 5.48 -31.96
CA LYS A 33 5.85 5.99 -31.87
C LYS A 33 4.77 4.92 -31.89
N LYS A 34 5.00 3.81 -32.56
CA LYS A 34 4.02 2.70 -32.64
C LYS A 34 3.71 2.06 -31.27
N TYR A 35 4.55 2.25 -30.26
CA TYR A 35 4.32 1.71 -28.91
C TYR A 35 3.54 2.66 -28.01
N VAL A 36 3.35 3.91 -28.40
CA VAL A 36 2.57 4.90 -27.65
C VAL A 36 1.16 4.37 -27.37
N ILE A 37 0.68 4.59 -26.16
CA ILE A 37 -0.63 4.16 -25.70
C ILE A 37 -1.58 5.35 -25.80
N GLU A 38 -2.65 5.21 -26.57
CA GLU A 38 -3.69 6.23 -26.64
C GLU A 38 -4.42 6.38 -25.30
N ARG A 39 -5.01 7.55 -25.05
CA ARG A 39 -5.65 7.87 -23.78
C ARG A 39 -6.75 6.88 -23.40
N GLU A 40 -7.63 6.56 -24.31
CA GLU A 40 -8.73 5.61 -24.12
C GLU A 40 -8.22 4.20 -23.87
N GLU A 41 -7.20 3.78 -24.60
CA GLU A 41 -6.53 2.50 -24.42
C GLU A 41 -5.86 2.43 -23.04
N HIS A 42 -5.26 3.54 -22.57
CA HIS A 42 -4.65 3.61 -21.25
C HIS A 42 -5.70 3.38 -20.15
N LEU A 43 -6.80 4.13 -20.18
CA LEU A 43 -7.85 4.07 -19.16
C LEU A 43 -8.53 2.69 -19.13
N SER A 44 -8.76 2.06 -20.28
CA SER A 44 -9.46 0.77 -20.35
C SER A 44 -8.59 -0.43 -20.03
N THR A 45 -7.27 -0.37 -20.28
CA THR A 45 -6.42 -1.56 -20.32
C THR A 45 -5.20 -1.47 -19.39
N TYR A 46 -4.63 -0.28 -19.20
CA TYR A 46 -3.34 -0.13 -18.53
C TYR A 46 -3.42 0.59 -17.18
N ASP A 47 -4.49 1.33 -16.90
CA ASP A 47 -4.61 2.10 -15.67
C ASP A 47 -4.57 1.19 -14.43
N GLY A 48 -3.97 1.67 -13.34
CA GLY A 48 -3.79 0.89 -12.11
C GLY A 48 -2.80 -0.27 -12.17
N LEU A 49 -2.23 -0.61 -13.35
CA LEU A 49 -1.28 -1.70 -13.48
C LEU A 49 0.16 -1.25 -13.16
N SER A 50 0.95 -2.15 -12.56
CA SER A 50 2.39 -1.92 -12.41
C SER A 50 3.08 -1.80 -13.78
N THR A 51 4.19 -1.05 -13.85
CA THR A 51 4.95 -0.87 -15.10
C THR A 51 5.34 -2.22 -15.74
N LYS A 52 5.73 -3.20 -14.94
CA LYS A 52 6.06 -4.55 -15.43
C LYS A 52 4.86 -5.22 -16.13
N LYS A 53 3.65 -5.10 -15.56
CA LYS A 53 2.44 -5.64 -16.20
C LYS A 53 2.10 -4.89 -17.46
N LYS A 54 2.23 -3.56 -17.48
CA LYS A 54 2.02 -2.72 -18.67
C LYS A 54 2.97 -3.13 -19.81
N LEU A 55 4.25 -3.31 -19.55
CA LEU A 55 5.25 -3.74 -20.53
C LEU A 55 4.95 -5.13 -21.10
N ASN A 56 4.51 -6.07 -20.27
CA ASN A 56 4.09 -7.40 -20.74
C ASN A 56 2.87 -7.32 -21.66
N LEU A 57 1.89 -6.47 -21.35
CA LEU A 57 0.74 -6.23 -22.22
C LEU A 57 1.15 -5.57 -23.54
N LEU A 58 2.06 -4.59 -23.51
CA LEU A 58 2.60 -3.97 -24.72
C LEU A 58 3.34 -4.97 -25.60
N THR A 59 4.06 -5.94 -25.01
CA THR A 59 4.64 -7.05 -25.79
C THR A 59 3.56 -7.86 -26.48
N LYS A 60 2.46 -8.18 -25.79
CA LYS A 60 1.35 -8.95 -26.36
C LYS A 60 0.60 -8.15 -27.43
N ASN A 61 0.22 -6.91 -27.14
CA ASN A 61 -0.71 -6.11 -27.93
C ASN A 61 0.00 -5.32 -29.06
N LYS A 62 1.15 -4.71 -28.76
CA LYS A 62 1.89 -3.84 -29.70
C LYS A 62 3.23 -4.41 -30.16
N LYS A 63 3.53 -5.68 -29.80
CA LYS A 63 4.78 -6.37 -30.19
C LYS A 63 6.05 -5.68 -29.68
N LEU A 64 5.99 -5.01 -28.53
CA LEU A 64 7.17 -4.44 -27.87
C LEU A 64 8.16 -5.57 -27.54
N PRO A 65 9.40 -5.55 -28.05
CA PRO A 65 10.38 -6.60 -27.76
C PRO A 65 10.73 -6.64 -26.26
N LYS A 66 10.71 -7.83 -25.64
CA LYS A 66 11.05 -8.00 -24.21
C LYS A 66 12.43 -7.43 -23.85
N LYS A 67 13.41 -7.50 -24.75
CA LYS A 67 14.75 -6.94 -24.56
C LYS A 67 14.76 -5.41 -24.35
N LEU A 68 13.66 -4.72 -24.68
CA LEU A 68 13.52 -3.27 -24.49
C LEU A 68 12.82 -2.92 -23.18
N HIS A 69 12.30 -3.90 -22.41
CA HIS A 69 11.57 -3.63 -21.18
C HIS A 69 12.39 -2.83 -20.16
N ASP A 70 13.64 -3.23 -19.92
CA ASP A 70 14.52 -2.55 -18.96
C ASP A 70 14.80 -1.12 -19.41
N LYS A 71 15.11 -0.93 -20.70
CA LYS A 71 15.33 0.41 -21.26
C LYS A 71 14.09 1.30 -21.13
N VAL A 72 12.90 0.79 -21.46
CA VAL A 72 11.64 1.56 -21.29
C VAL A 72 11.39 1.87 -19.82
N TRP A 73 11.66 0.92 -18.93
CA TRP A 73 11.51 1.12 -17.50
C TRP A 73 12.44 2.24 -16.98
N GLU A 74 13.72 2.22 -17.34
CA GLU A 74 14.70 3.25 -16.98
C GLU A 74 14.29 4.63 -17.50
N LEU A 75 13.95 4.73 -18.80
CA LEU A 75 13.49 5.98 -19.39
C LEU A 75 12.23 6.50 -18.72
N LYS A 76 11.27 5.62 -18.42
CA LYS A 76 10.04 5.98 -17.67
C LYS A 76 10.40 6.54 -16.30
N GLN A 77 11.34 5.96 -15.56
CA GLN A 77 11.76 6.49 -14.27
C GLN A 77 12.39 7.87 -14.41
N GLN A 78 13.29 8.07 -15.37
CA GLN A 78 13.90 9.38 -15.65
C GLN A 78 12.83 10.44 -15.98
N MET A 79 11.84 10.11 -16.82
CA MET A 79 10.75 11.03 -17.17
C MET A 79 9.85 11.30 -15.96
N THR A 80 9.59 10.29 -15.14
CA THR A 80 8.82 10.45 -13.89
C THR A 80 9.50 11.47 -12.98
N LEU A 81 10.81 11.34 -12.74
CA LEU A 81 11.57 12.28 -11.89
C LEU A 81 11.56 13.70 -12.46
N LYS A 82 11.72 13.87 -13.78
CA LYS A 82 11.66 15.18 -14.44
C LYS A 82 10.29 15.86 -14.26
N ILE A 83 9.19 15.11 -14.39
CA ILE A 83 7.84 15.65 -14.22
C ILE A 83 7.62 16.06 -12.75
N ILE A 84 8.06 15.21 -11.80
CA ILE A 84 7.93 15.50 -10.36
C ILE A 84 8.76 16.73 -9.96
N ASP A 85 9.90 16.95 -10.60
CA ASP A 85 10.74 18.12 -10.34
C ASP A 85 10.00 19.46 -10.62
N GLY A 86 9.05 19.44 -11.54
CA GLY A 86 8.17 20.56 -11.85
C GLY A 86 6.92 20.69 -10.94
N PHE A 87 6.76 19.85 -9.93
CA PHE A 87 5.62 19.93 -9.03
C PHE A 87 5.72 21.17 -8.13
N SER A 88 4.58 21.83 -7.94
CA SER A 88 4.40 22.88 -6.95
C SER A 88 3.80 22.34 -5.66
N VAL A 89 4.00 23.06 -4.57
CA VAL A 89 3.38 22.78 -3.27
C VAL A 89 1.85 22.77 -3.41
N ASP A 90 1.21 21.81 -2.77
CA ASP A 90 -0.25 21.71 -2.66
C ASP A 90 -0.68 22.14 -1.25
N ASP A 91 -1.07 23.40 -1.13
CA ASP A 91 -1.45 23.99 0.16
C ASP A 91 -2.72 23.39 0.75
N ARG A 92 -3.61 22.84 -0.07
CA ARG A 92 -4.86 22.21 0.37
C ARG A 92 -4.56 20.90 1.12
N ILE A 93 -3.87 19.96 0.49
CA ILE A 93 -3.51 18.68 1.14
C ILE A 93 -2.54 18.92 2.30
N ARG A 94 -1.58 19.85 2.12
CA ARG A 94 -0.66 20.25 3.19
C ARG A 94 -1.40 20.74 4.44
N GLY A 95 -2.43 21.56 4.25
CA GLY A 95 -3.30 22.03 5.33
C GLY A 95 -4.00 20.89 6.06
N ILE A 96 -4.52 19.90 5.35
CA ILE A 96 -5.16 18.70 5.93
C ILE A 96 -4.17 17.90 6.78
N LEU A 97 -2.99 17.60 6.23
CA LEU A 97 -1.95 16.85 6.95
C LEU A 97 -1.52 17.60 8.22
N ARG A 98 -1.28 18.93 8.11
CA ARG A 98 -0.92 19.76 9.25
C ARG A 98 -1.99 19.73 10.35
N SER A 99 -3.27 19.76 10.00
CA SER A 99 -4.37 19.71 10.96
C SER A 99 -4.35 18.39 11.72
N PHE A 100 -4.24 17.25 11.05
CA PHE A 100 -4.15 15.95 11.71
C PHE A 100 -2.88 15.81 12.57
N LYS A 101 -1.74 16.36 12.12
CA LYS A 101 -0.53 16.39 12.95
C LYS A 101 -0.73 17.20 14.23
N SER A 102 -1.38 18.38 14.14
CA SER A 102 -1.65 19.22 15.31
C SER A 102 -2.62 18.59 16.32
N GLU A 103 -3.46 17.65 15.86
CA GLU A 103 -4.35 16.85 16.69
C GLU A 103 -3.68 15.60 17.30
N GLY A 104 -2.39 15.37 17.03
CA GLY A 104 -1.60 14.28 17.60
C GLY A 104 -1.67 12.95 16.85
N TYR A 105 -2.25 12.90 15.65
CA TYR A 105 -2.24 11.67 14.85
C TYR A 105 -0.83 11.37 14.32
N ILE A 106 -0.49 10.08 14.32
CA ILE A 106 0.64 9.56 13.55
C ILE A 106 0.19 9.50 12.09
N ILE A 107 1.01 10.04 11.17
CA ILE A 107 0.70 10.02 9.74
C ILE A 107 1.76 9.23 9.00
N SER A 108 1.34 8.26 8.21
CA SER A 108 2.25 7.54 7.32
C SER A 108 1.77 7.52 5.88
N CYS A 109 2.72 7.29 4.97
CA CYS A 109 2.43 7.07 3.55
C CYS A 109 2.77 5.63 3.18
N ALA A 110 1.85 4.94 2.49
CA ALA A 110 2.02 3.56 2.03
C ALA A 110 1.69 3.46 0.54
N THR A 111 2.69 3.22 -0.33
CA THR A 111 2.53 3.30 -1.78
C THR A 111 3.18 2.16 -2.54
N ASN A 112 2.58 1.75 -3.68
CA ASN A 112 3.19 0.86 -4.65
C ASN A 112 4.23 1.54 -5.56
N SER A 113 4.47 2.84 -5.41
CA SER A 113 5.55 3.56 -6.09
C SER A 113 6.91 3.20 -5.49
N ILE A 114 8.00 3.41 -6.23
CA ILE A 114 9.36 3.22 -5.71
C ILE A 114 9.70 4.33 -4.71
N ARG A 115 10.55 4.00 -3.73
CA ARG A 115 10.86 4.88 -2.58
C ARG A 115 11.35 6.27 -3.00
N GLU A 116 12.28 6.33 -3.94
CA GLU A 116 12.85 7.59 -4.41
C GLU A 116 11.77 8.50 -5.02
N THR A 117 10.96 7.95 -5.93
CA THR A 117 9.84 8.66 -6.57
C THR A 117 8.83 9.15 -5.54
N ALA A 118 8.43 8.28 -4.61
CA ALA A 118 7.45 8.62 -3.58
C ALA A 118 7.97 9.73 -2.65
N LYS A 119 9.22 9.62 -2.19
CA LYS A 119 9.86 10.63 -1.34
C LYS A 119 9.95 11.97 -2.05
N LEU A 120 10.36 11.99 -3.32
CA LEU A 120 10.48 13.22 -4.10
C LEU A 120 9.11 13.89 -4.30
N GLN A 121 8.05 13.11 -4.60
CA GLN A 121 6.69 13.63 -4.68
C GLN A 121 6.26 14.31 -3.37
N LEU A 122 6.45 13.63 -2.22
CA LEU A 122 6.11 14.19 -0.91
C LEU A 122 6.87 15.49 -0.61
N ILE A 123 8.17 15.56 -0.96
CA ILE A 123 8.98 16.76 -0.78
C ILE A 123 8.47 17.90 -1.67
N ARG A 124 8.30 17.68 -2.96
CA ARG A 124 7.90 18.71 -3.92
C ARG A 124 6.48 19.24 -3.66
N LYS A 125 5.59 18.38 -3.16
CA LYS A 125 4.23 18.77 -2.76
C LYS A 125 4.18 19.43 -1.38
N GLY A 126 5.28 19.47 -0.61
CA GLY A 126 5.32 20.07 0.73
C GLY A 126 4.67 19.22 1.80
N PHE A 127 4.62 17.90 1.62
CA PHE A 127 3.96 16.96 2.54
C PHE A 127 4.93 16.25 3.46
N PHE A 128 6.20 16.14 3.06
CA PHE A 128 7.19 15.27 3.71
C PHE A 128 7.39 15.58 5.19
N GLU A 129 7.30 16.83 5.60
CA GLU A 129 7.44 17.27 7.00
C GLU A 129 6.31 16.76 7.93
N TYR A 130 5.15 16.40 7.35
CA TYR A 130 3.99 15.89 8.10
C TYR A 130 3.92 14.37 8.15
N ILE A 131 4.77 13.67 7.39
CA ILE A 131 4.80 12.21 7.30
C ILE A 131 5.84 11.67 8.30
N ASP A 132 5.40 10.94 9.31
CA ASP A 132 6.30 10.37 10.32
C ASP A 132 7.18 9.27 9.74
N PHE A 133 6.63 8.46 8.83
CA PHE A 133 7.36 7.43 8.09
C PHE A 133 6.59 7.01 6.83
N MET A 134 7.30 6.37 5.91
CA MET A 134 6.69 5.84 4.68
C MET A 134 7.18 4.44 4.36
N TYR A 135 6.30 3.67 3.70
CA TYR A 135 6.64 2.39 3.09
C TYR A 135 6.31 2.42 1.59
N SER A 136 7.25 1.94 0.81
CA SER A 136 7.17 1.79 -0.65
C SER A 136 7.06 0.33 -1.05
N ASN A 137 6.89 0.04 -2.34
CA ASN A 137 6.93 -1.33 -2.85
C ASN A 137 8.28 -2.03 -2.62
N GLN A 138 9.35 -1.30 -2.36
CA GLN A 138 10.70 -1.82 -2.09
C GLN A 138 10.89 -2.24 -0.62
N ASP A 139 9.98 -1.84 0.26
CA ASP A 139 10.05 -2.12 1.69
C ASP A 139 9.31 -3.40 2.09
N VAL A 140 8.57 -4.01 1.16
CA VAL A 140 7.72 -5.18 1.39
C VAL A 140 8.04 -6.28 0.41
N LYS A 141 7.82 -7.52 0.83
CA LYS A 141 7.91 -8.67 -0.07
C LYS A 141 6.70 -8.75 -1.00
N ASN A 142 5.54 -8.43 -0.46
CA ASN A 142 4.26 -8.51 -1.16
C ASN A 142 3.60 -7.13 -1.16
N PRO A 143 3.74 -6.34 -2.25
CA PRO A 143 3.07 -5.04 -2.36
C PRO A 143 1.54 -5.19 -2.49
N LYS A 144 0.80 -4.07 -2.42
CA LYS A 144 -0.64 -4.05 -2.62
C LYS A 144 -1.03 -4.85 -3.87
N PRO A 145 -2.03 -5.70 -3.85
CA PRO A 145 -3.17 -5.79 -2.91
C PRO A 145 -2.92 -6.58 -1.62
N ASN A 146 -1.69 -6.99 -1.32
CA ASN A 146 -1.38 -7.61 -0.04
C ASN A 146 -1.38 -6.56 1.08
N SER A 147 -1.83 -6.96 2.27
CA SER A 147 -1.90 -6.08 3.44
C SER A 147 -0.55 -5.80 4.11
N GLU A 148 0.54 -6.47 3.69
CA GLU A 148 1.85 -6.42 4.35
C GLU A 148 2.31 -4.98 4.62
N MET A 149 2.15 -4.09 3.65
CA MET A 149 2.59 -2.71 3.76
C MET A 149 1.85 -1.95 4.88
N TYR A 150 0.53 -2.12 4.97
CA TYR A 150 -0.30 -1.51 6.00
C TYR A 150 -0.01 -2.09 7.39
N LEU A 151 0.16 -3.42 7.47
CA LEU A 151 0.55 -4.08 8.73
C LEU A 151 1.91 -3.60 9.21
N ARG A 152 2.88 -3.38 8.33
CA ARG A 152 4.17 -2.78 8.69
C ARG A 152 4.03 -1.35 9.22
N CYS A 153 3.11 -0.55 8.66
CA CYS A 153 2.80 0.77 9.19
C CYS A 153 2.26 0.68 10.64
N MET A 154 1.33 -0.23 10.88
CA MET A 154 0.74 -0.44 12.22
C MET A 154 1.78 -0.91 13.23
N ILE A 155 2.62 -1.89 12.84
CA ILE A 155 3.73 -2.37 13.69
C ILE A 155 4.70 -1.24 14.01
N LYS A 156 5.06 -0.40 13.03
CA LYS A 156 5.98 0.73 13.23
C LYS A 156 5.40 1.79 14.16
N ALA A 157 4.09 2.01 14.11
CA ALA A 157 3.37 2.97 14.95
C ALA A 157 2.92 2.36 16.31
N GLU A 158 3.13 1.07 16.53
CA GLU A 158 2.71 0.33 17.72
C GLU A 158 1.19 0.44 17.98
N VAL A 159 0.39 0.32 16.92
CA VAL A 159 -1.07 0.42 16.97
C VAL A 159 -1.75 -0.82 16.36
N ASN A 160 -2.98 -1.05 16.76
CA ASN A 160 -3.82 -2.13 16.26
C ASN A 160 -4.60 -1.70 14.99
N PRO A 161 -5.15 -2.65 14.22
CA PRO A 161 -5.96 -2.34 13.04
C PRO A 161 -7.16 -1.43 13.34
N ASN A 162 -7.86 -1.63 14.47
CA ASN A 162 -8.98 -0.79 14.91
C ASN A 162 -8.58 0.62 15.39
N GLU A 163 -7.28 0.88 15.53
CA GLU A 163 -6.71 2.19 15.84
C GLU A 163 -6.12 2.86 14.59
N THR A 164 -6.34 2.27 13.41
CA THR A 164 -5.75 2.69 12.14
C THR A 164 -6.83 3.02 11.12
N LEU A 165 -6.71 4.19 10.49
CA LEU A 165 -7.48 4.59 9.31
C LEU A 165 -6.58 4.55 8.09
N ILE A 166 -7.06 3.96 7.00
CA ILE A 166 -6.37 3.94 5.70
C ILE A 166 -7.19 4.75 4.70
N VAL A 167 -6.56 5.72 4.04
CA VAL A 167 -7.16 6.52 2.97
C VAL A 167 -6.65 5.99 1.63
N GLU A 168 -7.56 5.53 0.76
CA GLU A 168 -7.23 4.80 -0.48
C GLU A 168 -8.24 5.07 -1.60
N ASP A 169 -7.73 5.18 -2.85
CA ASP A 169 -8.54 5.44 -4.05
C ASP A 169 -8.67 4.21 -4.96
N SER A 170 -7.70 3.31 -4.95
CA SER A 170 -7.59 2.20 -5.90
C SER A 170 -8.21 0.89 -5.38
N ASP A 171 -8.75 0.06 -6.28
CA ASP A 171 -9.24 -1.27 -5.93
C ASP A 171 -8.13 -2.17 -5.36
N VAL A 172 -6.92 -2.00 -5.86
CA VAL A 172 -5.74 -2.76 -5.42
C VAL A 172 -5.40 -2.40 -3.97
N GLY A 173 -5.36 -1.11 -3.65
CA GLY A 173 -5.08 -0.65 -2.31
C GLY A 173 -6.21 -0.92 -1.33
N ARG A 174 -7.49 -0.72 -1.75
CA ARG A 174 -8.67 -1.07 -0.93
C ARG A 174 -8.70 -2.54 -0.51
N LYS A 175 -8.37 -3.47 -1.42
CA LYS A 175 -8.26 -4.90 -1.07
C LYS A 175 -7.22 -5.15 0.01
N GLY A 176 -6.05 -4.52 -0.09
CA GLY A 176 -5.01 -4.60 0.94
C GLY A 176 -5.45 -3.99 2.27
N ALA A 177 -6.12 -2.83 2.23
CA ALA A 177 -6.62 -2.15 3.41
C ALA A 177 -7.69 -2.99 4.14
N ILE A 178 -8.66 -3.53 3.42
CA ILE A 178 -9.70 -4.42 3.98
C ILE A 178 -9.04 -5.66 4.62
N SER A 179 -8.07 -6.28 3.92
CA SER A 179 -7.38 -7.46 4.42
C SER A 179 -6.49 -7.18 5.64
N SER A 180 -6.15 -5.92 5.90
CA SER A 180 -5.37 -5.53 7.09
C SER A 180 -6.23 -5.42 8.35
N GLY A 181 -7.55 -5.37 8.23
CA GLY A 181 -8.50 -5.17 9.32
C GLY A 181 -8.64 -3.73 9.80
N ALA A 182 -7.96 -2.77 9.17
CA ALA A 182 -8.07 -1.34 9.50
C ALA A 182 -9.36 -0.72 8.96
N VAL A 183 -9.70 0.45 9.48
CA VAL A 183 -10.81 1.28 8.98
C VAL A 183 -10.42 1.84 7.61
N LEU A 184 -11.25 1.62 6.59
CA LEU A 184 -11.01 2.11 5.24
C LEU A 184 -11.83 3.37 4.97
N CYS A 185 -11.15 4.49 4.71
CA CYS A 185 -11.71 5.69 4.09
C CYS A 185 -11.45 5.63 2.59
N SER A 186 -12.44 5.15 1.83
CA SER A 186 -12.35 5.11 0.38
C SER A 186 -12.60 6.50 -0.21
N VAL A 187 -11.70 6.94 -1.09
CA VAL A 187 -11.80 8.19 -1.86
C VAL A 187 -11.79 7.89 -3.36
N LYS A 188 -12.22 8.82 -4.20
CA LYS A 188 -12.22 8.68 -5.66
C LYS A 188 -10.92 9.19 -6.28
N ASP A 189 -10.44 10.31 -5.76
CA ASP A 189 -9.24 11.00 -6.20
C ASP A 189 -8.79 12.01 -5.12
N THR A 190 -7.77 12.78 -5.41
CA THR A 190 -7.22 13.81 -4.50
C THR A 190 -8.24 14.85 -4.07
N ASN A 191 -9.26 15.19 -4.89
CA ASN A 191 -10.27 16.20 -4.55
C ASN A 191 -11.24 15.68 -3.49
N ASP A 192 -11.43 14.38 -3.44
CA ASP A 192 -12.29 13.71 -2.45
C ASP A 192 -11.59 13.59 -1.08
N VAL A 193 -10.28 13.86 -1.03
CA VAL A 193 -9.49 13.89 0.22
C VAL A 193 -9.73 15.25 0.90
N THR A 194 -10.61 15.26 1.90
CA THR A 194 -10.94 16.42 2.71
C THR A 194 -10.80 16.11 4.20
N TYR A 195 -10.52 17.16 5.00
CA TYR A 195 -10.43 17.00 6.45
C TYR A 195 -11.73 16.44 7.02
N ASP A 196 -12.89 17.01 6.63
CA ASP A 196 -14.19 16.61 7.14
C ASP A 196 -14.54 15.16 6.82
N ARG A 197 -14.22 14.71 5.60
CA ARG A 197 -14.43 13.32 5.21
C ARG A 197 -13.63 12.36 6.09
N ILE A 198 -12.34 12.61 6.23
CA ILE A 198 -11.47 11.76 7.06
C ILE A 198 -11.93 11.81 8.52
N LYS A 199 -12.26 12.99 9.04
CA LYS A 199 -12.73 13.19 10.41
C LYS A 199 -14.04 12.43 10.68
N LYS A 200 -14.94 12.42 9.72
CA LYS A 200 -16.19 11.62 9.79
C LYS A 200 -15.90 10.14 10.01
N TYR A 201 -15.00 9.52 9.21
CA TYR A 201 -14.63 8.12 9.38
C TYR A 201 -13.97 7.83 10.74
N ILE A 202 -13.15 8.77 11.24
CA ILE A 202 -12.56 8.66 12.58
C ILE A 202 -13.64 8.67 13.66
N GLN A 203 -14.62 9.55 13.57
CA GLN A 203 -15.73 9.66 14.53
C GLN A 203 -16.65 8.44 14.48
N GLU A 204 -17.03 8.00 13.29
CA GLU A 204 -17.88 6.81 13.10
C GLU A 204 -17.21 5.56 13.67
N SER A 205 -15.90 5.37 13.43
CA SER A 205 -15.14 4.25 13.98
C SER A 205 -15.00 4.28 15.51
N SER A 206 -15.17 5.45 16.14
CA SER A 206 -15.12 5.60 17.58
C SER A 206 -16.47 5.33 18.25
N ASN A 207 -17.58 5.50 17.50
CA ASN A 207 -18.95 5.29 18.00
C ASN A 207 -19.45 3.85 17.75
N GLU A 208 -18.87 3.14 16.81
CA GLU A 208 -19.05 1.71 16.74
C GLU A 208 -18.22 1.09 17.87
N GLU A 209 -18.88 0.69 18.98
CA GLU A 209 -18.38 -0.48 19.70
C GLU A 209 -18.17 -1.55 18.63
N ILE A 210 -16.92 -1.84 18.29
CA ILE A 210 -16.58 -2.97 17.44
C ILE A 210 -16.88 -4.20 18.26
N LYS A 211 -18.17 -4.51 18.42
CA LYS A 211 -18.59 -5.87 18.66
C LYS A 211 -18.18 -6.58 17.39
N PRO A 212 -17.22 -7.53 17.48
CA PRO A 212 -16.95 -8.36 16.31
C PRO A 212 -18.30 -8.86 15.86
N LYS A 213 -18.68 -8.59 14.60
CA LYS A 213 -19.91 -9.11 13.99
C LYS A 213 -19.76 -10.62 13.77
N TRP A 214 -19.47 -11.32 14.84
CA TRP A 214 -19.54 -12.76 14.93
C TRP A 214 -21.01 -13.15 15.14
N GLN A 215 -21.76 -13.14 14.06
CA GLN A 215 -23.05 -13.81 14.05
C GLN A 215 -22.79 -15.28 13.76
N GLY A 216 -22.53 -16.06 14.82
CA GLY A 216 -22.72 -17.52 14.81
C GLY A 216 -22.00 -18.35 13.73
N GLY A 217 -21.00 -17.81 13.05
CA GLY A 217 -20.20 -18.53 12.05
C GLY A 217 -19.01 -19.24 12.68
N LYS A 218 -18.55 -20.32 12.05
CA LYS A 218 -17.33 -21.02 12.48
C LYS A 218 -16.14 -20.03 12.45
N MET A 219 -15.45 -19.87 13.57
CA MET A 219 -14.22 -19.08 13.63
C MET A 219 -13.13 -19.80 12.83
N ASN A 220 -12.55 -19.14 11.84
CA ASN A 220 -11.36 -19.61 11.14
C ASN A 220 -10.14 -18.95 11.77
N VAL A 221 -9.37 -19.70 12.54
CA VAL A 221 -8.11 -19.22 13.09
C VAL A 221 -6.99 -19.56 12.11
N LEU A 222 -6.39 -18.55 11.46
CA LEU A 222 -5.21 -18.73 10.62
C LEU A 222 -3.96 -18.60 11.51
N ILE A 223 -3.30 -19.72 11.78
CA ILE A 223 -2.01 -19.74 12.43
C ILE A 223 -0.93 -19.84 11.36
N PRO A 224 -0.17 -18.75 11.06
CA PRO A 224 0.88 -18.78 10.08
C PRO A 224 2.05 -19.63 10.60
N MET A 225 2.25 -20.80 10.02
CA MET A 225 3.30 -21.73 10.38
C MET A 225 4.40 -21.82 9.31
N ALA A 226 4.58 -20.78 8.51
CA ALA A 226 5.58 -20.72 7.45
C ALA A 226 6.98 -20.45 8.02
N GLY A 227 7.80 -21.46 7.99
CA GLY A 227 9.23 -21.40 8.28
C GLY A 227 9.75 -22.83 8.39
N ALA A 228 10.83 -23.16 7.67
CA ALA A 228 11.41 -24.51 7.65
C ALA A 228 11.93 -25.00 9.02
N GLY A 229 11.77 -24.21 10.08
CA GLY A 229 12.16 -24.65 11.43
C GLY A 229 13.66 -24.93 11.61
N LYS A 230 14.54 -24.46 10.71
CA LYS A 230 15.98 -24.80 10.68
C LYS A 230 16.67 -24.74 12.06
N ARG A 231 16.34 -23.74 12.89
CA ARG A 231 16.89 -23.64 14.24
C ARG A 231 16.48 -24.80 15.15
N PHE A 232 15.30 -25.38 14.92
CA PHE A 232 14.83 -26.53 15.69
C PHE A 232 15.43 -27.84 15.16
N GLU A 233 15.63 -27.96 13.83
CA GLU A 233 16.36 -29.09 13.23
C GLU A 233 17.82 -29.13 13.72
N GLU A 234 18.49 -27.97 13.80
CA GLU A 234 19.85 -27.81 14.34
C GLU A 234 19.92 -28.20 15.83
N MET A 235 18.82 -28.11 16.59
CA MET A 235 18.71 -28.54 17.98
C MET A 235 18.20 -29.99 18.12
N GLY A 236 18.10 -30.77 17.02
CA GLY A 236 17.75 -32.18 17.02
C GLY A 236 16.25 -32.49 17.04
N TYR A 237 15.37 -31.51 16.79
CA TYR A 237 13.93 -31.78 16.67
C TYR A 237 13.60 -32.35 15.28
N SER A 238 13.01 -33.55 15.25
CA SER A 238 12.63 -34.27 14.03
C SER A 238 11.22 -33.98 13.52
N PHE A 239 10.40 -33.20 14.26
CA PHE A 239 9.03 -32.87 13.91
C PHE A 239 8.90 -31.47 13.31
N PRO A 240 7.91 -31.23 12.41
CA PRO A 240 7.55 -29.90 11.99
C PRO A 240 7.30 -28.98 13.18
N LYS A 241 7.73 -27.72 13.09
CA LYS A 241 7.63 -26.73 14.17
C LYS A 241 6.29 -26.71 14.93
N PRO A 242 5.12 -26.85 14.27
CA PRO A 242 3.82 -26.88 14.98
C PRO A 242 3.62 -28.09 15.89
N LEU A 243 4.34 -29.18 15.67
CA LEU A 243 4.21 -30.44 16.41
C LEU A 243 5.30 -30.62 17.48
N ILE A 244 6.20 -29.64 17.62
CA ILE A 244 7.21 -29.65 18.67
C ILE A 244 6.51 -29.62 20.04
N ASP A 245 6.91 -30.54 20.92
CA ASP A 245 6.37 -30.64 22.26
C ASP A 245 6.78 -29.43 23.11
N VAL A 246 5.81 -28.85 23.81
CA VAL A 246 5.98 -27.76 24.77
C VAL A 246 5.25 -28.17 26.05
N ASN A 247 6.00 -28.64 27.05
CA ASN A 247 5.44 -29.08 28.33
C ASN A 247 4.35 -30.17 28.19
N GLY A 248 4.57 -31.17 27.32
CA GLY A 248 3.67 -32.29 27.12
C GLY A 248 2.51 -32.01 26.14
N LYS A 249 2.52 -30.90 25.44
CA LYS A 249 1.55 -30.56 24.39
C LYS A 249 2.24 -30.09 23.12
N PRO A 250 1.71 -30.43 21.92
CA PRO A 250 2.18 -29.84 20.68
C PRO A 250 2.11 -28.31 20.74
N MET A 251 3.12 -27.61 20.21
CA MET A 251 3.17 -26.13 20.20
C MET A 251 1.88 -25.51 19.64
N ILE A 252 1.31 -26.11 18.59
CA ILE A 252 0.04 -25.67 18.02
C ILE A 252 -1.11 -25.73 19.02
N GLN A 253 -1.14 -26.78 19.87
CA GLN A 253 -2.17 -26.91 20.90
C GLN A 253 -2.02 -25.85 21.99
N VAL A 254 -0.80 -25.52 22.39
CA VAL A 254 -0.52 -24.45 23.35
C VAL A 254 -1.01 -23.11 22.83
N VAL A 255 -0.79 -22.84 21.53
CA VAL A 255 -1.28 -21.62 20.87
C VAL A 255 -2.81 -21.59 20.83
N VAL A 256 -3.47 -22.68 20.46
CA VAL A 256 -4.94 -22.78 20.43
C VAL A 256 -5.52 -22.61 21.83
N ASP A 257 -4.96 -23.26 22.84
CA ASP A 257 -5.40 -23.17 24.21
C ASP A 257 -5.28 -21.73 24.77
N SER A 258 -4.29 -20.96 24.29
CA SER A 258 -4.08 -19.57 24.71
C SER A 258 -5.09 -18.59 24.13
N LEU A 259 -5.84 -18.97 23.12
CA LEU A 259 -6.82 -18.09 22.44
C LEU A 259 -8.14 -17.96 23.21
N ASN A 260 -8.36 -18.74 24.29
CA ASN A 260 -9.60 -18.73 25.10
C ASN A 260 -10.89 -18.80 24.25
N ILE A 261 -10.92 -19.69 23.23
CA ILE A 261 -12.02 -19.87 22.28
C ILE A 261 -12.85 -21.08 22.73
#